data_556c595c5fbdc0eeaf8acef75f09585e
#
_entry.id   556c595c5fbdc0eeaf8acef75f09585e
#
_cell.length_a   1.000
_cell.length_b   1.000
_cell.length_c   1.000
_cell.angle_alpha   90.00
_cell.angle_beta   90.00
_cell.angle_gamma   90.00
#
_symmetry.space_group_name_H-M   'P 1'
#
loop_
_entity.id
_entity.type
_entity.pdbx_description
1 polymer ?
#
loop_
_entity_poly.entity_id
_entity_poly.type
_entity_poly.pdbx_seq_one_letter_code
_entity_poly.pdbx_strand_id
1 'polypeptide(L)'
;LLIQVGVTVLNQAVMLRGINDSTDTQMALNETLFTHRIQPYYLHLFDKVQGAAHFAISDERAVAIMRDVITKQSGYMVPKLVREIGGEASKTPVDLGLYREA
;
A
#
# COMPACT_ATOMS: atom_id res chain seq x y z
N LEU A 1 14.15 -13.34 14.92
CA LEU A 1 15.42 -13.87 14.46
C LEU A 1 16.12 -12.95 13.46
N LEU A 2 15.52 -12.74 12.27
CA LEU A 2 16.13 -11.87 11.27
C LEU A 2 16.27 -10.44 11.79
N ILE A 3 15.28 -9.96 12.53
CA ILE A 3 15.30 -8.62 13.11
C ILE A 3 16.43 -8.48 14.10
N GLN A 4 16.66 -9.51 14.91
CA GLN A 4 17.69 -9.48 15.95
C GLN A 4 19.11 -9.42 15.40
N VAL A 5 19.31 -9.87 14.17
CA VAL A 5 20.63 -9.80 13.54
C VAL A 5 20.79 -8.58 12.63
N GLY A 6 19.89 -7.60 12.77
CA GLY A 6 20.01 -6.34 12.05
C GLY A 6 19.45 -6.33 10.64
N VAL A 7 18.69 -7.36 10.27
CA VAL A 7 18.06 -7.40 8.94
C VAL A 7 16.76 -6.59 8.97
N THR A 8 16.55 -5.75 7.96
CA THR A 8 15.28 -5.04 7.78
C THR A 8 14.31 -5.92 7.00
N VAL A 9 13.12 -6.14 7.58
CA VAL A 9 12.07 -6.93 6.94
C VAL A 9 11.05 -5.96 6.33
N LEU A 10 10.77 -6.14 5.04
CA LEU A 10 9.84 -5.29 4.30
C LEU A 10 8.61 -6.09 3.93
N ASN A 11 7.44 -5.44 3.95
CA ASN A 11 6.16 -6.06 3.61
C ASN A 11 5.66 -5.53 2.28
N GLN A 12 5.10 -6.42 1.48
CA GLN A 12 4.35 -6.05 0.28
C GLN A 12 2.98 -6.70 0.36
N ALA A 13 1.95 -5.92 0.07
CA ALA A 13 0.57 -6.37 0.12
C ALA A 13 -0.16 -5.93 -1.14
N VAL A 14 -1.38 -6.45 -1.33
CA VAL A 14 -2.24 -6.09 -2.46
C VAL A 14 -3.57 -5.58 -1.90
N MET A 15 -4.06 -4.46 -2.42
CA MET A 15 -5.37 -3.95 -2.02
C MET A 15 -6.47 -4.67 -2.81
N LEU A 16 -7.38 -5.31 -2.09
CA LEU A 16 -8.44 -6.13 -2.67
C LEU A 16 -9.81 -5.65 -2.19
N ARG A 17 -10.74 -5.51 -3.13
CA ARG A 17 -12.10 -5.08 -2.82
C ARG A 17 -12.78 -6.08 -1.88
N GLY A 18 -13.39 -5.54 -0.83
CA GLY A 18 -14.14 -6.34 0.15
C GLY A 18 -13.26 -7.04 1.18
N ILE A 19 -11.94 -6.92 1.09
CA ILE A 19 -11.01 -7.58 2.01
C ILE A 19 -10.26 -6.56 2.85
N ASN A 20 -9.53 -5.66 2.21
CA ASN A 20 -8.71 -4.68 2.93
C ASN A 20 -8.82 -3.26 2.35
N ASP A 21 -9.93 -2.97 1.71
CA ASP A 21 -10.18 -1.71 1.00
C ASP A 21 -10.85 -0.66 1.89
N SER A 22 -10.33 -0.49 3.09
CA SER A 22 -10.79 0.58 3.99
C SER A 22 -9.60 1.22 4.70
N THR A 23 -9.78 2.48 5.09
CA THR A 23 -8.76 3.20 5.84
C THR A 23 -8.42 2.47 7.14
N ASP A 24 -9.44 2.06 7.89
CA ASP A 24 -9.22 1.42 9.19
C ASP A 24 -8.47 0.11 9.06
N THR A 25 -8.79 -0.70 8.07
CA THR A 25 -8.09 -1.98 7.85
C THR A 25 -6.63 -1.75 7.47
N GLN A 26 -6.37 -0.78 6.59
CA GLN A 26 -5.00 -0.46 6.19
C GLN A 26 -4.19 0.08 7.36
N MET A 27 -4.77 0.95 8.18
CA MET A 27 -4.09 1.47 9.36
C MET A 27 -3.79 0.37 10.37
N ALA A 28 -4.73 -0.53 10.61
CA ALA A 28 -4.53 -1.65 11.53
C ALA A 28 -3.42 -2.57 11.05
N LEU A 29 -3.37 -2.86 9.75
CA LEU A 29 -2.31 -3.68 9.17
C LEU A 29 -0.95 -3.01 9.35
N ASN A 30 -0.87 -1.72 9.03
CA ASN A 30 0.39 -0.97 9.15
C ASN A 30 0.91 -0.97 10.58
N GLU A 31 0.03 -0.75 11.56
CA GLU A 31 0.40 -0.75 12.97
C GLU A 31 0.86 -2.12 13.43
N THR A 32 0.15 -3.18 13.03
CA THR A 32 0.52 -4.55 13.39
C THR A 32 1.88 -4.91 12.84
N LEU A 33 2.12 -4.62 11.57
CA LEU A 33 3.42 -4.90 10.95
C LEU A 33 4.52 -4.13 11.65
N PHE A 34 4.32 -2.84 11.88
CA PHE A 34 5.34 -1.98 12.48
C PHE A 34 5.65 -2.40 13.91
N THR A 35 4.63 -2.81 14.68
CA THR A 35 4.81 -3.31 16.04
C THR A 35 5.71 -4.55 16.05
N HIS A 36 5.64 -5.37 15.00
CA HIS A 36 6.48 -6.55 14.86
C HIS A 36 7.79 -6.26 14.11
N ARG A 37 8.12 -4.98 13.96
CA ARG A 37 9.35 -4.51 13.28
C ARG A 37 9.42 -4.93 11.83
N ILE A 38 8.26 -5.00 11.17
CA ILE A 38 8.15 -5.24 9.74
C ILE A 38 7.73 -3.93 9.12
N GLN A 39 8.53 -3.42 8.18
CA GLN A 39 8.27 -2.14 7.54
C GLN A 39 7.24 -2.32 6.42
N PRO A 40 6.06 -1.67 6.49
CA PRO A 40 5.18 -1.59 5.33
C PRO A 40 5.91 -0.87 4.21
N TYR A 41 6.01 -1.48 3.03
CA TYR A 41 6.84 -0.92 1.98
C TYR A 41 6.06 -0.65 0.71
N TYR A 42 5.44 -1.68 0.11
CA TYR A 42 4.62 -1.53 -1.08
C TYR A 42 3.21 -2.03 -0.84
N LEU A 43 2.22 -1.29 -1.34
CA LEU A 43 0.84 -1.73 -1.46
C LEU A 43 0.49 -1.70 -2.94
N HIS A 44 0.22 -2.86 -3.51
CA HIS A 44 -0.03 -3.00 -4.94
C HIS A 44 -1.50 -2.86 -5.27
N LEU A 45 -1.80 -2.18 -6.37
CA LEU A 45 -3.14 -2.22 -6.95
C LEU A 45 -3.32 -3.56 -7.67
N PHE A 46 -4.49 -4.15 -7.49
CA PHE A 46 -4.82 -5.44 -8.09
C PHE A 46 -4.99 -5.29 -9.60
N ASP A 47 -4.39 -6.20 -10.36
CA ASP A 47 -4.46 -6.19 -11.81
C ASP A 47 -5.73 -6.91 -12.29
N LYS A 48 -6.63 -6.17 -12.93
CA LYS A 48 -7.89 -6.71 -13.43
C LYS A 48 -7.71 -7.77 -14.52
N VAL A 49 -6.58 -7.74 -15.22
CA VAL A 49 -6.31 -8.63 -16.34
C VAL A 49 -6.12 -10.08 -15.87
N GLN A 50 -5.83 -10.28 -14.61
CA GLN A 50 -5.54 -11.61 -14.06
C GLN A 50 -6.79 -12.46 -13.78
N GLY A 51 -7.95 -12.02 -14.23
CA GLY A 51 -9.15 -12.86 -14.18
C GLY A 51 -9.94 -12.86 -12.89
N ALA A 52 -9.55 -12.08 -11.92
CA ALA A 52 -10.28 -11.95 -10.65
C ALA A 52 -10.80 -10.54 -10.47
N ALA A 53 -11.47 -10.02 -11.49
CA ALA A 53 -11.92 -8.63 -11.57
C ALA A 53 -12.84 -8.23 -10.42
N HIS A 54 -13.54 -9.17 -9.81
CA HIS A 54 -14.42 -8.84 -8.68
C HIS A 54 -13.65 -8.40 -7.42
N PHE A 55 -12.35 -8.66 -7.34
CA PHE A 55 -11.51 -8.15 -6.26
C PHE A 55 -10.85 -6.82 -6.59
N ALA A 56 -11.02 -6.32 -7.81
CA ALA A 56 -10.38 -5.07 -8.20
C ALA A 56 -11.09 -3.88 -7.56
N ILE A 57 -10.31 -2.91 -7.16
CA ILE A 57 -10.79 -1.64 -6.62
C ILE A 57 -10.41 -0.54 -7.61
N SER A 58 -11.26 0.48 -7.73
CA SER A 58 -10.95 1.59 -8.63
C SER A 58 -9.73 2.36 -8.13
N ASP A 59 -9.00 2.97 -9.06
CA ASP A 59 -7.85 3.78 -8.70
C ASP A 59 -8.25 4.95 -7.80
N GLU A 60 -9.39 5.59 -8.10
CA GLU A 60 -9.89 6.72 -7.31
C GLU A 60 -10.15 6.32 -5.87
N ARG A 61 -10.73 5.14 -5.66
CA ARG A 61 -11.00 4.66 -4.31
C ARG A 61 -9.71 4.31 -3.57
N ALA A 62 -8.78 3.64 -4.24
CA ALA A 62 -7.49 3.29 -3.65
C ALA A 62 -6.72 4.55 -3.23
N VAL A 63 -6.70 5.55 -4.10
CA VAL A 63 -6.05 6.83 -3.82
C VAL A 63 -6.73 7.52 -2.63
N ALA A 64 -8.06 7.53 -2.59
CA ALA A 64 -8.80 8.16 -1.49
C ALA A 64 -8.48 7.48 -0.16
N ILE A 65 -8.43 6.16 -0.13
CA ILE A 65 -8.08 5.41 1.08
C ILE A 65 -6.66 5.77 1.54
N MET A 66 -5.70 5.76 0.64
CA MET A 66 -4.32 6.04 1.02
C MET A 66 -4.09 7.50 1.41
N ARG A 67 -4.80 8.43 0.80
CA ARG A 67 -4.77 9.83 1.24
C ARG A 67 -5.26 9.96 2.68
N ASP A 68 -6.30 9.22 3.03
CA ASP A 68 -6.85 9.24 4.38
C ASP A 68 -5.88 8.61 5.37
N VAL A 69 -5.28 7.48 5.00
CA VAL A 69 -4.28 6.80 5.85
C VAL A 69 -3.10 7.72 6.13
N ILE A 70 -2.56 8.38 5.11
CA ILE A 70 -1.35 9.19 5.27
C ILE A 70 -1.60 10.45 6.10
N THR A 71 -2.85 10.89 6.22
CA THR A 71 -3.18 12.01 7.10
C THR A 71 -3.36 11.59 8.55
N LYS A 72 -3.55 10.30 8.81
CA LYS A 72 -3.87 9.78 10.15
C LYS A 72 -2.76 8.96 10.77
N GLN A 73 -1.79 8.51 9.98
CA GLN A 73 -0.66 7.71 10.44
C GLN A 73 0.65 8.37 10.06
N SER A 74 1.70 8.05 10.82
CA SER A 74 3.04 8.54 10.49
C SER A 74 3.48 8.02 9.13
N GLY A 75 4.04 8.90 8.31
CA GLY A 75 4.42 8.56 6.94
C GLY A 75 5.34 7.35 6.83
N TYR A 76 6.21 7.16 7.82
CA TYR A 76 7.13 6.01 7.80
C TYR A 76 6.43 4.67 8.04
N MET A 77 5.16 4.67 8.49
CA MET A 77 4.36 3.46 8.65
C MET A 77 3.51 3.16 7.41
N VAL A 78 3.40 4.08 6.48
CA VAL A 78 2.48 3.98 5.35
C VAL A 78 3.21 3.47 4.12
N PRO A 79 2.75 2.34 3.52
CA PRO A 79 3.40 1.82 2.32
C PRO A 79 3.13 2.71 1.11
N LYS A 80 3.98 2.58 0.10
CA LYS A 80 3.79 3.27 -1.18
C LYS A 80 2.78 2.52 -2.01
N LEU A 81 1.75 3.22 -2.49
CA LEU A 81 0.79 2.65 -3.43
C LEU A 81 1.45 2.59 -4.81
N VAL A 82 1.53 1.40 -5.37
CA VAL A 82 2.25 1.18 -6.63
C VAL A 82 1.45 0.28 -7.56
N ARG A 83 1.84 0.32 -8.82
CA ARG A 83 1.32 -0.55 -9.87
C ARG A 83 2.48 -1.13 -10.65
N GLU A 84 2.41 -2.40 -11.00
CA GLU A 84 3.35 -3.00 -11.93
C GLU A 84 2.82 -2.83 -13.35
N ILE A 85 3.61 -2.20 -14.20
CA ILE A 85 3.26 -1.99 -15.60
C ILE A 85 4.18 -2.84 -16.45
N GLY A 86 3.59 -3.63 -17.35
CA GLY A 86 4.35 -4.50 -18.24
C GLY A 86 5.36 -3.70 -19.03
N GLY A 87 6.61 -4.17 -19.08
CA GLY A 87 7.69 -3.52 -19.80
C GLY A 87 8.45 -2.48 -19.00
N GLU A 88 7.95 -2.10 -17.84
CA GLU A 88 8.68 -1.17 -16.97
C GLU A 88 9.69 -1.91 -16.11
N ALA A 89 10.83 -1.25 -15.86
CA ALA A 89 11.91 -1.85 -15.10
C ALA A 89 11.64 -1.89 -13.59
N SER A 90 10.72 -1.06 -13.11
CA SER A 90 10.40 -0.96 -11.69
C SER A 90 8.91 -0.77 -11.50
N LYS A 91 8.47 -0.87 -10.24
CA LYS A 91 7.10 -0.56 -9.87
C LYS A 91 6.83 0.92 -10.07
N THR A 92 5.66 1.25 -10.60
CA THR A 92 5.28 2.62 -10.86
C THR A 92 4.49 3.18 -9.68
N PRO A 93 4.98 4.22 -9.00
CA PRO A 93 4.23 4.85 -7.92
C PRO A 93 2.93 5.46 -8.43
N VAL A 94 1.88 5.35 -7.63
CA VAL A 94 0.60 5.97 -7.93
C VAL A 94 0.55 7.32 -7.23
N ASP A 95 0.30 8.38 -8.01
CA ASP A 95 0.23 9.75 -7.47
C ASP A 95 -1.03 9.90 -6.62
N LEU A 96 -0.85 10.27 -5.36
CA LEU A 96 -1.97 10.52 -4.45
C LEU A 96 -2.51 11.93 -4.58
N GLY A 97 -1.88 12.79 -5.36
CA GLY A 97 -2.33 14.17 -5.56
C GLY A 97 -2.17 15.03 -4.32
N LEU A 98 -1.18 14.76 -3.49
CA LEU A 98 -0.96 15.50 -2.25
C LEU A 98 -0.20 16.80 -2.47
N TYR A 99 0.63 16.85 -3.51
CA TYR A 99 1.40 18.05 -3.82
C TYR A 99 0.50 19.10 -4.45
N ARG A 100 0.62 20.34 -3.98
CA ARG A 100 -0.11 21.48 -4.55
C ARG A 100 0.87 22.63 -4.71
N GLU A 101 0.81 23.26 -5.86
CA GLU A 101 1.57 24.50 -6.07
C GLU A 101 0.90 25.62 -5.30
N ALA A 102 1.74 26.45 -4.73
CA ALA A 102 1.26 27.61 -3.95
C ALA A 102 0.61 28.67 -4.84
#